data_55b38aa2f32648181c1f4aa4c8409fb0
#
_entry.id   55b38aa2f32648181c1f4aa4c8409fb0
#
_cell.length_a   1.000
_cell.length_b   1.000
_cell.length_c   1.000
_cell.angle_alpha   90.00
_cell.angle_beta   90.00
_cell.angle_gamma   90.00
#
_symmetry.space_group_name_H-M   'P 1'
#
loop_
_entity.id
_entity.type
_entity.pdbx_description
1 polymer ?
#
loop_
_entity_poly.entity_id
_entity_poly.type
_entity_poly.pdbx_seq_one_letter_code
_entity_poly.pdbx_strand_id
1 'polypeptide(L)'
;MILVDNLRNGFFALSFLILFSSCSNKIQLNNLTGYTFGTYYDIKFFSESKNFDESDLDSIFLEFNSSLSTYISSSIISRINSNDEYFVDDLFIDVYNKSKGIYELTEGYFDPTIGLLLEYYGFGPPNNFDFKKYSFSEIHSSVGFDKTRLSSDIIIKDNKLTKLDFNAIAKGYAVDIIASVMDQKNIDNYLIDIGGEIRSKGSNINKNEFWKVAINNPDLNSEDKYYKILNLNNLSIATSGNYRNYKIDSITKKKYVHVINPISGKSEQGNILSVSVLSKSCFKADAYATAMMLGDIEYAIDLTNRVGEIESFIIYVDSNNDIADYSSDGFMKNIINP
;
A
#
# COMPACT_ATOMS: atom_id res chain seq x y z
N MET A 1 24.21 -80.81 -56.04
CA MET A 1 23.94 -79.73 -56.98
C MET A 1 22.76 -78.94 -56.49
N ILE A 2 22.86 -77.67 -56.48
CA ILE A 2 21.95 -76.59 -56.06
C ILE A 2 22.22 -76.05 -54.68
N LEU A 3 22.93 -74.96 -54.72
CA LEU A 3 23.11 -73.98 -53.62
C LEU A 3 21.75 -73.35 -53.30
N VAL A 4 21.51 -73.09 -51.99
CA VAL A 4 20.47 -72.23 -51.55
C VAL A 4 21.15 -71.13 -50.69
N ASP A 5 21.10 -69.95 -51.29
CA ASP A 5 21.64 -68.73 -50.65
C ASP A 5 20.82 -68.30 -49.43
N ASN A 6 21.51 -68.12 -48.34
CA ASN A 6 20.97 -67.50 -47.14
C ASN A 6 20.97 -65.96 -47.25
N LEU A 7 19.81 -65.42 -47.55
CA LEU A 7 19.55 -64.01 -47.39
C LEU A 7 19.28 -63.72 -45.90
N ARG A 8 20.31 -63.24 -45.15
CA ARG A 8 20.16 -62.66 -43.79
C ARG A 8 19.66 -61.24 -43.91
N ASN A 9 18.38 -61.08 -43.71
CA ASN A 9 17.78 -59.77 -43.51
C ASN A 9 18.31 -59.15 -42.23
N GLY A 10 19.24 -58.18 -42.38
CA GLY A 10 19.65 -57.31 -41.31
C GLY A 10 18.54 -56.33 -41.02
N PHE A 11 17.84 -56.53 -39.91
CA PHE A 11 16.96 -55.54 -39.33
C PHE A 11 17.82 -54.41 -38.72
N PHE A 12 17.97 -53.30 -39.45
CA PHE A 12 18.45 -52.07 -38.88
C PHE A 12 17.36 -51.49 -37.94
N ALA A 13 17.45 -51.77 -36.65
CA ALA A 13 16.70 -51.10 -35.64
C ALA A 13 17.25 -49.64 -35.54
N LEU A 14 16.60 -48.73 -36.27
CA LEU A 14 16.84 -47.30 -36.14
C LEU A 14 16.25 -46.88 -34.79
N SER A 15 17.08 -46.89 -33.75
CA SER A 15 16.75 -46.32 -32.45
C SER A 15 16.60 -44.81 -32.63
N PHE A 16 15.36 -44.34 -32.74
CA PHE A 16 15.02 -42.94 -32.69
C PHE A 16 15.22 -42.48 -31.24
N LEU A 17 16.42 -42.02 -30.90
CA LEU A 17 16.69 -41.31 -29.66
C LEU A 17 15.92 -39.99 -29.76
N ILE A 18 14.70 -39.97 -29.27
CA ILE A 18 13.98 -38.72 -28.98
C ILE A 18 14.72 -38.08 -27.81
N LEU A 19 15.65 -37.19 -28.12
CA LEU A 19 16.19 -36.23 -27.18
C LEU A 19 15.02 -35.31 -26.78
N PHE A 20 14.34 -35.69 -25.70
CA PHE A 20 13.54 -34.73 -24.98
C PHE A 20 14.52 -33.64 -24.46
N SER A 21 14.77 -32.64 -25.30
CA SER A 21 15.28 -31.37 -24.79
C SER A 21 14.19 -30.82 -23.86
N SER A 22 14.19 -31.29 -22.62
CA SER A 22 13.49 -30.62 -21.55
C SER A 22 14.18 -29.24 -21.44
N CYS A 23 13.66 -28.24 -22.16
CA CYS A 23 13.88 -26.89 -21.79
C CYS A 23 13.27 -26.72 -20.39
N SER A 24 14.03 -27.07 -19.36
CA SER A 24 13.72 -26.60 -18.03
C SER A 24 13.89 -25.09 -18.08
N ASN A 25 12.79 -24.36 -18.26
CA ASN A 25 12.82 -22.93 -18.07
C ASN A 25 13.38 -22.68 -16.67
N LYS A 26 14.57 -22.11 -16.62
CA LYS A 26 15.22 -21.84 -15.34
C LYS A 26 14.51 -20.68 -14.68
N ILE A 27 14.01 -20.88 -13.46
CA ILE A 27 13.45 -19.81 -12.65
C ILE A 27 14.50 -18.69 -12.53
N GLN A 28 14.13 -17.47 -12.91
CA GLN A 28 15.01 -16.30 -12.86
C GLN A 28 14.35 -15.15 -12.11
N LEU A 29 15.20 -14.33 -11.48
CA LEU A 29 14.77 -13.10 -10.87
C LEU A 29 14.45 -12.07 -11.95
N ASN A 30 13.23 -11.55 -11.93
CA ASN A 30 12.77 -10.41 -12.71
C ASN A 30 12.66 -9.21 -11.78
N ASN A 31 12.85 -8.02 -12.34
CA ASN A 31 12.71 -6.75 -11.61
C ASN A 31 12.06 -5.70 -12.51
N LEU A 32 10.92 -5.15 -12.06
CA LEU A 32 10.21 -4.05 -12.70
C LEU A 32 10.28 -2.84 -11.79
N THR A 33 10.73 -1.70 -12.32
CA THR A 33 10.88 -0.46 -11.56
C THR A 33 10.34 0.72 -12.34
N GLY A 34 9.78 1.69 -11.66
CA GLY A 34 9.25 2.91 -12.28
C GLY A 34 8.61 3.86 -11.28
N TYR A 35 7.68 4.68 -11.78
CA TYR A 35 6.96 5.67 -10.98
C TYR A 35 5.46 5.55 -11.19
N THR A 36 4.72 5.56 -10.08
CA THR A 36 3.25 5.57 -10.07
C THR A 36 2.76 6.24 -8.80
N PHE A 37 1.54 6.77 -8.78
CA PHE A 37 0.90 7.39 -7.59
C PHE A 37 1.77 8.44 -6.88
N GLY A 38 2.60 9.17 -7.64
CA GLY A 38 3.51 10.18 -7.10
C GLY A 38 4.74 9.64 -6.37
N THR A 39 5.04 8.33 -6.48
CA THR A 39 6.18 7.66 -5.85
C THR A 39 6.80 6.63 -6.78
N TYR A 40 7.89 5.99 -6.34
CA TYR A 40 8.54 4.88 -7.06
C TYR A 40 7.80 3.56 -6.80
N TYR A 41 8.03 2.59 -7.70
CA TYR A 41 7.79 1.17 -7.43
C TYR A 41 9.03 0.33 -7.75
N ASP A 42 9.21 -0.77 -7.00
CA ASP A 42 10.26 -1.79 -7.19
C ASP A 42 9.65 -3.18 -6.94
N ILE A 43 9.44 -3.95 -8.02
CA ILE A 43 8.76 -5.23 -7.97
C ILE A 43 9.73 -6.32 -8.40
N LYS A 44 10.09 -7.20 -7.47
CA LYS A 44 10.99 -8.34 -7.67
C LYS A 44 10.22 -9.63 -7.58
N PHE A 45 10.41 -10.50 -8.56
CA PHE A 45 9.74 -11.81 -8.57
C PHE A 45 10.54 -12.86 -9.31
N PHE A 46 10.29 -14.11 -8.96
CA PHE A 46 10.89 -15.26 -9.61
C PHE A 46 9.85 -15.96 -10.50
N SER A 47 10.18 -16.16 -11.77
CA SER A 47 9.33 -16.87 -12.71
C SER A 47 10.15 -17.63 -13.76
N GLU A 48 9.56 -18.66 -14.36
CA GLU A 48 10.17 -19.42 -15.46
C GLU A 48 9.98 -18.72 -16.82
N SER A 49 8.98 -17.85 -16.92
CA SER A 49 8.62 -17.13 -18.15
C SER A 49 8.28 -15.67 -17.80
N LYS A 50 8.37 -14.78 -18.80
CA LYS A 50 7.90 -13.40 -18.66
C LYS A 50 6.37 -13.36 -18.78
N ASN A 51 5.68 -13.96 -17.80
CA ASN A 51 4.22 -14.00 -17.73
C ASN A 51 3.62 -12.82 -16.96
N PHE A 52 4.45 -11.95 -16.38
CA PHE A 52 4.08 -10.68 -15.77
C PHE A 52 5.11 -9.62 -16.18
N ASP A 53 4.65 -8.49 -16.70
CA ASP A 53 5.52 -7.44 -17.25
C ASP A 53 4.93 -6.03 -17.03
N GLU A 54 5.59 -5.01 -17.62
CA GLU A 54 5.18 -3.62 -17.52
C GLU A 54 3.75 -3.39 -18.03
N SER A 55 3.28 -4.14 -19.03
CA SER A 55 1.93 -3.95 -19.58
C SER A 55 0.82 -4.36 -18.61
N ASP A 56 1.09 -5.36 -17.76
CA ASP A 56 0.19 -5.73 -16.65
C ASP A 56 0.10 -4.59 -15.64
N LEU A 57 1.25 -4.01 -15.27
CA LEU A 57 1.32 -2.89 -14.35
C LEU A 57 0.64 -1.63 -14.89
N ASP A 58 0.89 -1.29 -16.15
CA ASP A 58 0.28 -0.14 -16.82
C ASP A 58 -1.24 -0.24 -16.84
N SER A 59 -1.77 -1.45 -17.09
CA SER A 59 -3.21 -1.72 -17.06
C SER A 59 -3.79 -1.52 -15.66
N ILE A 60 -3.14 -2.06 -14.62
CA ILE A 60 -3.56 -1.90 -13.22
C ILE A 60 -3.50 -0.41 -12.82
N PHE A 61 -2.40 0.28 -13.13
CA PHE A 61 -2.24 1.68 -12.77
C PHE A 61 -3.23 2.60 -13.49
N LEU A 62 -3.55 2.28 -14.75
CA LEU A 62 -4.56 3.04 -15.51
C LEU A 62 -5.95 2.90 -14.89
N GLU A 63 -6.37 1.66 -14.59
CA GLU A 63 -7.65 1.38 -13.93
C GLU A 63 -7.73 2.08 -12.57
N PHE A 64 -6.68 1.93 -11.77
CA PHE A 64 -6.60 2.53 -10.45
C PHE A 64 -6.68 4.07 -10.51
N ASN A 65 -5.93 4.69 -11.41
CA ASN A 65 -5.93 6.13 -11.58
C ASN A 65 -7.27 6.66 -12.11
N SER A 66 -7.91 5.94 -13.04
CA SER A 66 -9.21 6.35 -13.60
C SER A 66 -10.33 6.29 -12.56
N SER A 67 -10.22 5.43 -11.57
CA SER A 67 -11.19 5.29 -10.48
C SER A 67 -10.88 6.23 -9.29
N LEU A 68 -9.66 6.15 -8.72
CA LEU A 68 -9.36 6.64 -7.38
C LEU A 68 -8.43 7.86 -7.31
N SER A 69 -7.84 8.33 -8.42
CA SER A 69 -6.91 9.47 -8.38
C SER A 69 -7.63 10.79 -8.18
N THR A 70 -7.40 11.45 -7.06
CA THR A 70 -7.89 12.82 -6.80
C THR A 70 -7.15 13.87 -7.64
N TYR A 71 -6.04 13.52 -8.31
CA TYR A 71 -5.23 14.41 -9.14
C TYR A 71 -5.64 14.41 -10.62
N ILE A 72 -6.46 13.45 -11.06
CA ILE A 72 -6.99 13.35 -12.41
C ILE A 72 -8.45 13.82 -12.40
N SER A 73 -8.72 14.95 -13.02
CA SER A 73 -10.06 15.58 -13.00
C SER A 73 -11.16 14.71 -13.59
N SER A 74 -10.83 13.83 -14.55
CA SER A 74 -11.75 12.89 -15.19
C SER A 74 -11.95 11.58 -14.42
N SER A 75 -11.24 11.34 -13.32
CA SER A 75 -11.42 10.15 -12.51
C SER A 75 -12.79 10.11 -11.84
N ILE A 76 -13.24 8.91 -11.47
CA ILE A 76 -14.53 8.72 -10.77
C ILE A 76 -14.55 9.52 -9.47
N ILE A 77 -13.53 9.37 -8.62
CA ILE A 77 -13.47 10.07 -7.33
C ILE A 77 -13.47 11.60 -7.50
N SER A 78 -12.78 12.14 -8.50
CA SER A 78 -12.76 13.59 -8.74
C SER A 78 -14.13 14.13 -9.18
N ARG A 79 -14.84 13.39 -10.03
CA ARG A 79 -16.21 13.76 -10.46
C ARG A 79 -17.21 13.64 -9.30
N ILE A 80 -17.08 12.63 -8.44
CA ILE A 80 -17.87 12.52 -7.20
C ILE A 80 -17.59 13.71 -6.27
N ASN A 81 -16.31 14.07 -6.11
CA ASN A 81 -15.90 15.21 -5.28
C ASN A 81 -16.41 16.55 -5.82
N SER A 82 -16.52 16.69 -7.14
CA SER A 82 -17.11 17.88 -7.80
C SER A 82 -18.64 17.86 -7.82
N ASN A 83 -19.29 16.80 -7.39
CA ASN A 83 -20.74 16.55 -7.47
C ASN A 83 -21.27 16.47 -8.92
N ASP A 84 -20.42 16.07 -9.88
CA ASP A 84 -20.76 15.93 -11.29
C ASP A 84 -21.13 14.49 -11.65
N GLU A 85 -20.83 13.54 -10.76
CA GLU A 85 -21.09 12.11 -10.92
C GLU A 85 -21.44 11.49 -9.56
N TYR A 86 -22.13 10.35 -9.62
CA TYR A 86 -22.49 9.56 -8.43
C TYR A 86 -22.25 8.06 -8.64
N PHE A 87 -22.10 7.61 -9.89
CA PHE A 87 -21.83 6.21 -10.22
C PHE A 87 -20.37 5.87 -10.00
N VAL A 88 -20.13 4.67 -9.48
CA VAL A 88 -18.81 4.12 -9.17
C VAL A 88 -18.61 2.75 -9.81
N ASP A 89 -17.35 2.39 -10.05
CA ASP A 89 -16.93 1.09 -10.54
C ASP A 89 -16.67 0.09 -9.39
N ASP A 90 -16.40 -1.15 -9.74
CA ASP A 90 -16.14 -2.24 -8.80
C ASP A 90 -14.90 -1.96 -7.93
N LEU A 91 -13.87 -1.31 -8.49
CA LEU A 91 -12.67 -0.93 -7.75
C LEU A 91 -12.99 0.08 -6.64
N PHE A 92 -13.79 1.09 -6.97
CA PHE A 92 -14.26 2.09 -6.00
C PHE A 92 -15.12 1.44 -4.92
N ILE A 93 -16.06 0.57 -5.31
CA ILE A 93 -16.94 -0.16 -4.38
C ILE A 93 -16.10 -0.96 -3.38
N ASP A 94 -15.09 -1.68 -3.85
CA ASP A 94 -14.25 -2.51 -2.98
C ASP A 94 -13.42 -1.67 -2.01
N VAL A 95 -12.75 -0.59 -2.48
CA VAL A 95 -11.98 0.28 -1.58
C VAL A 95 -12.87 1.03 -0.59
N TYR A 96 -14.07 1.45 -1.01
CA TYR A 96 -15.05 2.08 -0.13
C TYR A 96 -15.46 1.15 1.02
N ASN A 97 -15.81 -0.10 0.71
CA ASN A 97 -16.22 -1.09 1.70
C ASN A 97 -15.08 -1.47 2.66
N LYS A 98 -13.85 -1.63 2.14
CA LYS A 98 -12.64 -1.84 2.96
C LYS A 98 -12.39 -0.67 3.90
N SER A 99 -12.52 0.55 3.39
CA SER A 99 -12.37 1.79 4.15
C SER A 99 -13.40 1.90 5.27
N LYS A 100 -14.65 1.48 5.03
CA LYS A 100 -15.71 1.50 6.04
C LYS A 100 -15.36 0.64 7.25
N GLY A 101 -14.90 -0.58 7.03
CA GLY A 101 -14.49 -1.47 8.13
C GLY A 101 -13.33 -0.90 8.95
N ILE A 102 -12.36 -0.24 8.30
CA ILE A 102 -11.24 0.41 8.99
C ILE A 102 -11.71 1.66 9.74
N TYR A 103 -12.56 2.49 9.14
CA TYR A 103 -13.15 3.66 9.79
C TYR A 103 -13.83 3.28 11.11
N GLU A 104 -14.66 2.23 11.10
CA GLU A 104 -15.38 1.74 12.28
C GLU A 104 -14.40 1.24 13.36
N LEU A 105 -13.40 0.44 13.00
CA LEU A 105 -12.41 -0.10 13.94
C LEU A 105 -11.45 0.96 14.50
N THR A 106 -11.19 2.02 13.75
CA THR A 106 -10.30 3.12 14.16
C THR A 106 -11.05 4.28 14.82
N GLU A 107 -12.36 4.14 15.02
CA GLU A 107 -13.20 5.16 15.68
C GLU A 107 -13.12 6.52 14.98
N GLY A 108 -12.95 6.51 13.64
CA GLY A 108 -12.88 7.70 12.80
C GLY A 108 -11.49 8.34 12.71
N TYR A 109 -10.44 7.78 13.32
CA TYR A 109 -9.06 8.26 13.08
C TYR A 109 -8.61 8.01 11.63
N PHE A 110 -9.05 6.91 11.02
CA PHE A 110 -8.99 6.74 9.58
C PHE A 110 -10.32 7.17 8.98
N ASP A 111 -10.36 8.26 8.21
CA ASP A 111 -11.57 8.76 7.57
C ASP A 111 -11.30 9.22 6.13
N PRO A 112 -11.80 8.47 5.12
CA PRO A 112 -11.63 8.86 3.72
C PRO A 112 -12.38 10.12 3.31
N THR A 113 -13.22 10.73 4.16
CA THR A 113 -13.92 11.99 3.82
C THR A 113 -13.10 13.24 4.11
N ILE A 114 -11.83 13.06 4.44
CA ILE A 114 -10.89 14.13 4.81
C ILE A 114 -10.47 15.04 3.64
N GLY A 115 -10.86 14.72 2.39
CA GLY A 115 -10.36 15.35 1.17
C GLY A 115 -10.44 16.88 1.17
N LEU A 116 -11.53 17.48 1.66
CA LEU A 116 -11.65 18.95 1.73
C LEU A 116 -10.70 19.58 2.77
N LEU A 117 -10.42 18.89 3.89
CA LEU A 117 -9.41 19.32 4.85
C LEU A 117 -8.00 19.23 4.28
N LEU A 118 -7.68 18.18 3.53
CA LEU A 118 -6.39 18.06 2.82
C LEU A 118 -6.19 19.24 1.88
N GLU A 119 -7.20 19.62 1.11
CA GLU A 119 -7.17 20.79 0.24
C GLU A 119 -7.02 22.09 1.05
N TYR A 120 -7.73 22.25 2.17
CA TYR A 120 -7.64 23.42 3.05
C TYR A 120 -6.23 23.65 3.60
N TYR A 121 -5.53 22.57 4.01
CA TYR A 121 -4.14 22.63 4.45
C TYR A 121 -3.12 22.60 3.30
N GLY A 122 -3.58 22.52 2.05
CA GLY A 122 -2.75 22.56 0.85
C GLY A 122 -2.02 21.23 0.55
N PHE A 123 -2.48 20.10 1.06
CA PHE A 123 -1.96 18.76 0.76
C PHE A 123 -2.76 18.02 -0.31
N GLY A 124 -3.96 18.48 -0.63
CA GLY A 124 -4.78 17.95 -1.71
C GLY A 124 -4.31 18.38 -3.11
N PRO A 125 -5.03 17.95 -4.16
CA PRO A 125 -4.77 18.38 -5.52
C PRO A 125 -4.96 19.90 -5.68
N PRO A 126 -4.30 20.51 -6.68
CA PRO A 126 -4.58 21.90 -7.02
C PRO A 126 -6.06 22.10 -7.30
N ASN A 127 -6.68 23.10 -6.67
CA ASN A 127 -8.09 23.38 -6.82
C ASN A 127 -8.37 24.88 -6.80
N ASN A 128 -9.55 25.27 -7.26
CA ASN A 128 -10.05 26.66 -7.27
C ASN A 128 -11.13 26.88 -6.18
N PHE A 129 -11.16 26.05 -5.13
CA PHE A 129 -12.14 26.17 -4.07
C PHE A 129 -11.90 27.44 -3.25
N ASP A 130 -12.93 28.25 -3.13
CA ASP A 130 -12.83 29.52 -2.38
C ASP A 130 -13.10 29.30 -0.90
N PHE A 131 -12.07 28.91 -0.17
CA PHE A 131 -12.14 28.65 1.28
C PHE A 131 -12.57 29.86 2.10
N LYS A 132 -12.45 31.09 1.55
CA LYS A 132 -12.86 32.31 2.26
C LYS A 132 -14.38 32.42 2.46
N LYS A 133 -15.15 31.66 1.68
CA LYS A 133 -16.62 31.62 1.79
C LYS A 133 -17.12 30.77 2.94
N TYR A 134 -16.25 29.98 3.57
CA TYR A 134 -16.62 29.00 4.58
C TYR A 134 -15.80 29.21 5.85
N SER A 135 -16.44 29.07 7.00
CA SER A 135 -15.77 28.95 8.29
C SER A 135 -15.06 27.61 8.39
N PHE A 136 -14.05 27.51 9.24
CA PHE A 136 -13.40 26.22 9.52
C PHE A 136 -14.40 25.18 10.03
N SER A 137 -15.40 25.58 10.84
CA SER A 137 -16.44 24.68 11.33
C SER A 137 -17.27 24.09 10.19
N GLU A 138 -17.60 24.86 9.16
CA GLU A 138 -18.34 24.35 7.99
C GLU A 138 -17.48 23.37 7.19
N ILE A 139 -16.19 23.67 6.98
CA ILE A 139 -15.26 22.75 6.31
C ILE A 139 -15.13 21.45 7.11
N HIS A 140 -14.87 21.53 8.42
CA HIS A 140 -14.74 20.35 9.27
C HIS A 140 -16.04 19.55 9.38
N SER A 141 -17.19 20.21 9.35
CA SER A 141 -18.50 19.53 9.35
C SER A 141 -18.76 18.65 8.11
N SER A 142 -17.97 18.80 7.06
CA SER A 142 -18.04 17.95 5.86
C SER A 142 -17.35 16.60 6.05
N VAL A 143 -16.52 16.45 7.08
CA VAL A 143 -15.82 15.20 7.42
C VAL A 143 -16.74 14.29 8.24
N GLY A 144 -16.65 13.01 8.00
CA GLY A 144 -17.40 11.93 8.65
C GLY A 144 -17.87 10.92 7.61
N PHE A 145 -17.28 9.71 7.65
CA PHE A 145 -17.57 8.67 6.67
C PHE A 145 -19.04 8.18 6.75
N ASP A 146 -19.65 8.30 7.93
CA ASP A 146 -21.08 8.08 8.18
C ASP A 146 -22.00 9.03 7.38
N LYS A 147 -21.48 10.16 6.89
CA LYS A 147 -22.19 11.12 6.02
C LYS A 147 -22.19 10.71 4.54
N THR A 148 -21.61 9.55 4.24
CA THR A 148 -21.63 8.96 2.90
C THR A 148 -22.28 7.58 2.92
N ARG A 149 -22.94 7.22 1.83
CA ARG A 149 -23.56 5.90 1.67
C ARG A 149 -23.30 5.38 0.27
N LEU A 150 -22.89 4.11 0.20
CA LEU A 150 -22.90 3.35 -1.04
C LEU A 150 -24.21 2.60 -1.17
N SER A 151 -24.94 2.82 -2.27
CA SER A 151 -26.18 2.14 -2.60
C SER A 151 -26.04 1.53 -3.99
N SER A 152 -25.81 0.22 -4.05
CA SER A 152 -25.38 -0.48 -5.26
C SER A 152 -24.09 0.13 -5.81
N ASP A 153 -24.15 0.83 -6.92
CA ASP A 153 -23.06 1.52 -7.62
C ASP A 153 -23.15 3.06 -7.54
N ILE A 154 -23.89 3.58 -6.53
CA ILE A 154 -24.10 5.03 -6.36
C ILE A 154 -23.57 5.48 -5.00
N ILE A 155 -22.73 6.51 -4.99
CA ILE A 155 -22.33 7.23 -3.78
C ILE A 155 -23.29 8.37 -3.50
N ILE A 156 -23.84 8.37 -2.29
CA ILE A 156 -24.72 9.42 -1.76
C ILE A 156 -23.95 10.17 -0.68
N LYS A 157 -23.90 11.51 -0.78
CA LYS A 157 -23.28 12.39 0.22
C LYS A 157 -24.36 13.25 0.87
N ASP A 158 -24.41 13.27 2.20
CA ASP A 158 -25.33 14.10 2.96
C ASP A 158 -24.93 15.59 2.93
N ASN A 159 -23.64 15.86 2.72
CA ASN A 159 -23.08 17.20 2.56
C ASN A 159 -22.31 17.30 1.22
N LYS A 160 -22.67 18.29 0.39
CA LYS A 160 -22.01 18.53 -0.90
C LYS A 160 -20.53 18.93 -0.76
N LEU A 161 -20.11 19.42 0.41
CA LEU A 161 -18.73 19.74 0.71
C LEU A 161 -17.89 18.50 1.04
N THR A 162 -18.51 17.36 1.35
CA THR A 162 -17.79 16.11 1.61
C THR A 162 -17.00 15.71 0.37
N LYS A 163 -15.68 15.55 0.53
CA LYS A 163 -14.77 15.05 -0.48
C LYS A 163 -14.06 13.79 0.00
N LEU A 164 -14.13 12.77 -0.85
CA LEU A 164 -13.45 11.50 -0.60
C LEU A 164 -11.98 11.60 -1.03
N ASP A 165 -11.12 10.97 -0.25
CA ASP A 165 -9.70 10.76 -0.53
C ASP A 165 -9.27 9.41 0.06
N PHE A 166 -8.86 8.48 -0.79
CA PHE A 166 -8.42 7.15 -0.38
C PHE A 166 -6.89 7.02 -0.28
N ASN A 167 -6.11 8.11 -0.33
CA ASN A 167 -4.65 8.04 -0.38
C ASN A 167 -4.03 7.31 0.83
N ALA A 168 -4.72 7.26 1.97
CA ALA A 168 -4.26 6.55 3.18
C ALA A 168 -4.48 5.02 3.16
N ILE A 169 -5.04 4.48 2.06
CA ILE A 169 -5.28 3.04 1.86
C ILE A 169 -4.91 2.61 0.44
N ALA A 170 -4.88 3.57 -0.48
CA ALA A 170 -4.85 3.31 -1.91
C ALA A 170 -3.57 2.63 -2.38
N LYS A 171 -2.40 3.00 -1.82
CA LYS A 171 -1.13 2.38 -2.22
C LYS A 171 -1.05 0.93 -1.75
N GLY A 172 -1.41 0.67 -0.49
CA GLY A 172 -1.50 -0.68 0.05
C GLY A 172 -2.49 -1.54 -0.73
N TYR A 173 -3.61 -0.96 -1.16
CA TYR A 173 -4.60 -1.65 -1.97
C TYR A 173 -4.09 -1.98 -3.38
N ALA A 174 -3.37 -1.06 -4.03
CA ALA A 174 -2.73 -1.33 -5.32
C ALA A 174 -1.69 -2.46 -5.24
N VAL A 175 -0.90 -2.50 -4.17
CA VAL A 175 0.04 -3.59 -3.87
C VAL A 175 -0.69 -4.93 -3.77
N ASP A 176 -1.85 -4.97 -3.10
CA ASP A 176 -2.65 -6.18 -2.96
C ASP A 176 -3.28 -6.63 -4.29
N ILE A 177 -3.70 -5.71 -5.16
CA ILE A 177 -4.18 -6.02 -6.52
C ILE A 177 -3.06 -6.64 -7.36
N ILE A 178 -1.87 -6.03 -7.37
CA ILE A 178 -0.70 -6.57 -8.10
C ILE A 178 -0.37 -7.97 -7.59
N ALA A 179 -0.35 -8.18 -6.27
CA ALA A 179 -0.12 -9.49 -5.68
C ALA A 179 -1.15 -10.53 -6.13
N SER A 180 -2.43 -10.14 -6.20
CA SER A 180 -3.51 -11.02 -6.68
C SER A 180 -3.31 -11.42 -8.16
N VAL A 181 -2.90 -10.49 -9.02
CA VAL A 181 -2.59 -10.79 -10.43
C VAL A 181 -1.38 -11.72 -10.54
N MET A 182 -0.34 -11.50 -9.73
CA MET A 182 0.83 -12.39 -9.68
C MET A 182 0.45 -13.79 -9.19
N ASP A 183 -0.41 -13.90 -8.19
CA ASP A 183 -0.92 -15.18 -7.67
C ASP A 183 -1.71 -15.93 -8.76
N GLN A 184 -2.57 -15.26 -9.52
CA GLN A 184 -3.31 -15.84 -10.66
C GLN A 184 -2.39 -16.33 -11.78
N LYS A 185 -1.21 -15.69 -11.92
CA LYS A 185 -0.16 -16.10 -12.87
C LYS A 185 0.81 -17.15 -12.30
N ASN A 186 0.51 -17.72 -11.11
CA ASN A 186 1.30 -18.73 -10.41
C ASN A 186 2.74 -18.25 -10.09
N ILE A 187 2.91 -16.99 -9.73
CA ILE A 187 4.17 -16.43 -9.23
C ILE A 187 4.16 -16.52 -7.72
N ASP A 188 4.98 -17.41 -7.15
CA ASP A 188 4.96 -17.74 -5.72
C ASP A 188 6.07 -17.08 -4.91
N ASN A 189 6.98 -16.38 -5.56
CA ASN A 189 8.10 -15.73 -4.88
C ASN A 189 8.26 -14.31 -5.40
N TYR A 190 7.77 -13.34 -4.62
CA TYR A 190 7.82 -11.92 -4.98
C TYR A 190 7.97 -10.98 -3.78
N LEU A 191 8.49 -9.80 -4.06
CA LEU A 191 8.49 -8.61 -3.21
C LEU A 191 7.98 -7.44 -4.05
N ILE A 192 6.84 -6.88 -3.68
CA ILE A 192 6.23 -5.71 -4.30
C ILE A 192 6.43 -4.54 -3.35
N ASP A 193 7.01 -3.44 -3.84
CA ASP A 193 7.18 -2.18 -3.09
C ASP A 193 6.63 -1.02 -3.93
N ILE A 194 5.66 -0.28 -3.39
CA ILE A 194 5.17 0.98 -3.97
C ILE A 194 5.29 2.06 -2.89
N GLY A 195 6.39 2.82 -2.93
CA GLY A 195 6.60 3.96 -2.03
C GLY A 195 6.77 3.60 -0.56
N GLY A 196 7.06 2.35 -0.24
CA GLY A 196 7.21 1.84 1.13
C GLY A 196 6.03 0.99 1.62
N GLU A 197 4.95 0.89 0.85
CA GLU A 197 3.91 -0.10 1.01
C GLU A 197 4.37 -1.38 0.33
N ILE A 198 4.65 -2.42 1.13
CA ILE A 198 5.36 -3.62 0.68
C ILE A 198 4.53 -4.87 0.96
N ARG A 199 4.50 -5.80 0.00
CA ARG A 199 3.97 -7.15 0.18
C ARG A 199 4.95 -8.19 -0.33
N SER A 200 5.12 -9.26 0.44
CA SER A 200 5.96 -10.40 0.09
C SER A 200 5.17 -11.69 0.01
N LYS A 201 5.61 -12.60 -0.86
CA LYS A 201 5.24 -14.01 -0.88
C LYS A 201 6.49 -14.85 -1.11
N GLY A 202 6.54 -16.04 -0.47
CA GLY A 202 7.67 -16.96 -0.60
C GLY A 202 9.00 -16.36 -0.13
N SER A 203 10.08 -16.56 -0.91
CA SER A 203 11.43 -16.23 -0.50
C SER A 203 12.29 -15.70 -1.65
N ASN A 204 13.42 -15.11 -1.33
CA ASN A 204 14.48 -14.81 -2.27
C ASN A 204 15.25 -16.11 -2.57
N ILE A 205 14.84 -16.80 -3.65
CA ILE A 205 15.39 -18.12 -4.03
C ILE A 205 16.91 -18.06 -4.25
N ASN A 206 17.43 -16.98 -4.86
CA ASN A 206 18.86 -16.85 -5.17
C ASN A 206 19.72 -16.76 -3.91
N LYS A 207 19.17 -16.25 -2.80
CA LYS A 207 19.86 -16.10 -1.54
C LYS A 207 19.48 -17.18 -0.51
N ASN A 208 18.46 -17.99 -0.81
CA ASN A 208 17.87 -18.98 0.09
C ASN A 208 17.47 -18.37 1.45
N GLU A 209 16.84 -17.20 1.42
CA GLU A 209 16.41 -16.45 2.60
C GLU A 209 15.05 -15.79 2.36
N PHE A 210 14.33 -15.40 3.44
CA PHE A 210 13.14 -14.58 3.31
C PHE A 210 13.48 -13.20 2.72
N TRP A 211 12.48 -12.53 2.19
CA TRP A 211 12.60 -11.15 1.75
C TRP A 211 12.95 -10.24 2.92
N LYS A 212 13.92 -9.37 2.75
CA LYS A 212 14.36 -8.42 3.78
C LYS A 212 13.91 -7.01 3.43
N VAL A 213 13.34 -6.33 4.41
CA VAL A 213 12.96 -4.93 4.33
C VAL A 213 13.52 -4.16 5.51
N ALA A 214 13.66 -2.85 5.38
CA ALA A 214 14.21 -1.99 6.42
C ALA A 214 13.24 -0.88 6.80
N ILE A 215 13.09 -0.62 8.09
CA ILE A 215 12.47 0.58 8.62
C ILE A 215 13.53 1.67 8.68
N ASN A 216 13.27 2.81 8.03
CA ASN A 216 14.19 3.94 8.06
C ASN A 216 14.22 4.58 9.44
N ASN A 217 15.39 5.13 9.79
CA ASN A 217 15.53 5.91 11.00
C ASN A 217 14.81 7.26 10.86
N PRO A 218 13.88 7.61 11.77
CA PRO A 218 13.24 8.92 11.74
C PRO A 218 14.16 10.05 12.23
N ASP A 219 15.23 9.74 12.96
CA ASP A 219 16.28 10.71 13.29
C ASP A 219 17.19 10.93 12.10
N LEU A 220 17.01 12.07 11.41
CA LEU A 220 17.80 12.43 10.24
C LEU A 220 19.27 12.76 10.55
N ASN A 221 19.62 12.95 11.84
CA ASN A 221 20.98 13.21 12.28
C ASN A 221 21.72 11.93 12.71
N SER A 222 21.02 10.80 12.77
CA SER A 222 21.63 9.51 13.10
C SER A 222 22.54 9.05 11.97
N GLU A 223 23.70 8.48 12.33
CA GLU A 223 24.59 7.79 11.37
C GLU A 223 23.94 6.51 10.84
N ASP A 224 23.04 5.90 11.59
CA ASP A 224 22.30 4.70 11.20
C ASP A 224 21.13 5.05 10.30
N LYS A 225 21.25 4.68 9.02
CA LYS A 225 20.19 4.88 8.02
C LYS A 225 18.92 4.09 8.34
N TYR A 226 19.07 2.90 8.90
CA TYR A 226 17.97 1.99 9.21
C TYR A 226 17.80 1.79 10.70
N TYR A 227 16.58 1.88 11.17
CA TYR A 227 16.25 1.66 12.58
C TYR A 227 16.10 0.19 12.91
N LYS A 228 15.44 -0.57 12.04
CA LYS A 228 15.29 -2.05 12.12
C LYS A 228 15.32 -2.66 10.73
N ILE A 229 15.73 -3.93 10.67
CA ILE A 229 15.64 -4.78 9.48
C ILE A 229 14.75 -5.98 9.83
N LEU A 230 13.85 -6.34 8.89
CA LEU A 230 12.88 -7.41 9.08
C LEU A 230 13.00 -8.47 7.99
N ASN A 231 12.71 -9.71 8.34
CA ASN A 231 12.32 -10.75 7.40
C ASN A 231 10.81 -10.66 7.14
N LEU A 232 10.41 -10.61 5.88
CA LEU A 232 9.01 -10.75 5.49
C LEU A 232 8.76 -12.13 4.89
N ASN A 233 7.84 -12.87 5.51
CA ASN A 233 7.41 -14.19 5.05
C ASN A 233 5.88 -14.19 4.88
N ASN A 234 5.42 -14.04 3.64
CA ASN A 234 3.99 -13.95 3.30
C ASN A 234 3.25 -12.87 4.11
N LEU A 235 3.90 -11.74 4.27
CA LEU A 235 3.40 -10.57 5.01
C LEU A 235 3.52 -9.31 4.17
N SER A 236 2.72 -8.33 4.56
CA SER A 236 2.82 -6.96 4.10
C SER A 236 3.29 -6.05 5.22
N ILE A 237 3.96 -4.96 4.87
CA ILE A 237 4.33 -3.88 5.77
C ILE A 237 4.03 -2.54 5.11
N ALA A 238 3.50 -1.60 5.87
CA ALA A 238 3.43 -0.19 5.49
C ALA A 238 3.93 0.66 6.64
N THR A 239 4.52 1.81 6.31
CA THR A 239 5.08 2.73 7.31
C THR A 239 4.59 4.15 7.07
N SER A 240 3.85 4.69 8.01
CA SER A 240 3.47 6.09 8.08
C SER A 240 4.45 6.88 8.97
N GLY A 241 4.77 8.12 8.59
CA GLY A 241 5.68 8.97 9.36
C GLY A 241 5.57 10.44 9.00
N ASN A 242 5.68 11.31 10.01
CA ASN A 242 5.51 12.76 9.87
C ASN A 242 6.81 13.52 9.60
N TYR A 243 7.96 12.85 9.59
CA TYR A 243 9.27 13.50 9.50
C TYR A 243 9.65 13.91 8.07
N ARG A 244 9.01 13.35 7.03
CA ARG A 244 9.35 13.60 5.63
C ARG A 244 8.48 14.65 4.94
N ASN A 245 7.18 14.66 5.22
CA ASN A 245 6.19 15.46 4.49
C ASN A 245 5.55 16.49 5.39
N TYR A 246 6.03 17.74 5.31
CA TYR A 246 5.46 18.88 6.02
C TYR A 246 5.48 20.13 5.15
N LYS A 247 4.63 21.08 5.48
CA LYS A 247 4.62 22.43 4.90
C LYS A 247 4.80 23.47 6.01
N ILE A 248 5.51 24.54 5.72
CA ILE A 248 5.63 25.69 6.61
C ILE A 248 4.84 26.83 6.00
N ASP A 249 3.83 27.30 6.71
CA ASP A 249 3.09 28.50 6.31
C ASP A 249 4.02 29.70 6.23
N SER A 250 4.01 30.39 5.09
CA SER A 250 4.96 31.47 4.80
C SER A 250 4.75 32.69 5.70
N ILE A 251 3.52 32.90 6.20
CA ILE A 251 3.13 34.08 7.00
C ILE A 251 3.23 33.74 8.48
N THR A 252 2.55 32.68 8.93
CA THR A 252 2.46 32.34 10.37
C THR A 252 3.65 31.53 10.87
N LYS A 253 4.50 31.01 9.95
CA LYS A 253 5.62 30.09 10.23
C LYS A 253 5.19 28.78 10.92
N LYS A 254 3.91 28.49 10.97
CA LYS A 254 3.39 27.27 11.55
C LYS A 254 3.73 26.09 10.63
N LYS A 255 4.22 24.99 11.22
CA LYS A 255 4.48 23.72 10.54
C LYS A 255 3.18 22.93 10.49
N TYR A 256 2.78 22.51 9.30
CA TYR A 256 1.68 21.59 9.05
C TYR A 256 2.23 20.29 8.52
N VAL A 257 1.77 19.17 9.06
CA VAL A 257 2.06 17.82 8.56
C VAL A 257 0.92 17.35 7.66
N HIS A 258 1.21 16.47 6.74
CA HIS A 258 0.23 15.94 5.78
C HIS A 258 -0.80 15.00 6.43
N VAL A 259 -0.52 14.51 7.63
CA VAL A 259 -1.47 13.69 8.40
C VAL A 259 -2.35 14.63 9.21
N ILE A 260 -3.65 14.64 8.90
CA ILE A 260 -4.65 15.53 9.49
C ILE A 260 -5.60 14.69 10.32
N ASN A 261 -5.81 15.07 11.56
CA ASN A 261 -6.73 14.37 12.46
C ASN A 261 -8.20 14.66 12.05
N PRO A 262 -8.97 13.67 11.58
CA PRO A 262 -10.34 13.88 11.13
C PRO A 262 -11.26 14.34 12.26
N ILE A 263 -11.02 13.89 13.50
CA ILE A 263 -11.86 14.15 14.67
C ILE A 263 -11.73 15.61 15.10
N SER A 264 -10.51 16.15 15.14
CA SER A 264 -10.26 17.55 15.51
C SER A 264 -10.24 18.52 14.31
N GLY A 265 -10.11 17.99 13.09
CA GLY A 265 -9.90 18.75 11.85
C GLY A 265 -8.52 19.40 11.76
N LYS A 266 -7.59 19.10 12.67
CA LYS A 266 -6.31 19.80 12.77
C LYS A 266 -5.15 19.03 12.19
N SER A 267 -4.23 19.74 11.54
CA SER A 267 -2.91 19.26 11.17
C SER A 267 -1.95 19.54 12.33
N GLU A 268 -1.79 18.58 13.22
CA GLU A 268 -0.92 18.68 14.38
C GLU A 268 0.02 17.47 14.44
N GLN A 269 1.28 17.71 14.77
CA GLN A 269 2.23 16.63 14.99
C GLN A 269 2.06 16.14 16.42
N GLY A 270 1.67 14.86 16.59
CA GLY A 270 1.71 14.16 17.86
C GLY A 270 3.14 13.77 18.26
N ASN A 271 3.27 13.01 19.33
CA ASN A 271 4.56 12.48 19.78
C ASN A 271 5.01 11.23 18.98
N ILE A 272 4.15 10.63 18.16
CA ILE A 272 4.51 9.52 17.30
C ILE A 272 5.29 10.05 16.09
N LEU A 273 6.49 9.52 15.87
CA LEU A 273 7.36 9.85 14.74
C LEU A 273 7.11 8.95 13.54
N SER A 274 6.92 7.64 13.79
CA SER A 274 6.71 6.63 12.74
C SER A 274 5.93 5.45 13.28
N VAL A 275 5.06 4.89 12.46
CA VAL A 275 4.33 3.64 12.71
C VAL A 275 4.53 2.71 11.53
N SER A 276 5.07 1.53 11.80
CA SER A 276 5.13 0.43 10.84
C SER A 276 4.15 -0.65 11.25
N VAL A 277 3.29 -1.07 10.33
CA VAL A 277 2.28 -2.12 10.59
C VAL A 277 2.56 -3.32 9.69
N LEU A 278 2.60 -4.51 10.28
CA LEU A 278 2.58 -5.79 9.59
C LEU A 278 1.16 -6.34 9.52
N SER A 279 0.77 -6.87 8.37
CA SER A 279 -0.51 -7.55 8.14
C SER A 279 -0.39 -8.56 6.99
N LYS A 280 -1.38 -9.42 6.83
CA LYS A 280 -1.52 -10.25 5.62
C LYS A 280 -1.92 -9.45 4.39
N SER A 281 -2.59 -8.31 4.58
CA SER A 281 -3.04 -7.42 3.51
C SER A 281 -2.34 -6.08 3.60
N CYS A 282 -1.82 -5.58 2.48
CA CYS A 282 -1.07 -4.32 2.46
C CYS A 282 -2.00 -3.11 2.69
N PHE A 283 -3.26 -3.16 2.19
CA PHE A 283 -4.23 -2.09 2.44
C PHE A 283 -4.54 -1.90 3.93
N LYS A 284 -4.57 -3.01 4.72
CA LYS A 284 -4.75 -2.93 6.17
C LYS A 284 -3.53 -2.28 6.83
N ALA A 285 -2.34 -2.72 6.44
CA ALA A 285 -1.10 -2.15 6.97
C ALA A 285 -1.02 -0.63 6.72
N ASP A 286 -1.33 -0.17 5.51
CA ASP A 286 -1.30 1.25 5.09
C ASP A 286 -2.32 2.08 5.90
N ALA A 287 -3.57 1.64 5.94
CA ALA A 287 -4.64 2.38 6.61
C ALA A 287 -4.49 2.43 8.14
N TYR A 288 -4.11 1.31 8.77
CA TYR A 288 -3.89 1.29 10.23
C TYR A 288 -2.64 2.08 10.63
N ALA A 289 -1.56 2.03 9.85
CA ALA A 289 -0.39 2.87 10.11
C ALA A 289 -0.75 4.36 10.10
N THR A 290 -1.60 4.80 9.15
CA THR A 290 -2.10 6.17 9.09
C THR A 290 -2.96 6.53 10.30
N ALA A 291 -3.91 5.66 10.69
CA ALA A 291 -4.78 5.90 11.86
C ALA A 291 -3.97 6.04 13.16
N MET A 292 -2.99 5.15 13.36
CA MET A 292 -2.14 5.15 14.56
C MET A 292 -1.28 6.42 14.68
N MET A 293 -0.85 7.01 13.54
CA MET A 293 -0.11 8.28 13.54
C MET A 293 -0.91 9.46 14.10
N LEU A 294 -2.24 9.35 14.16
CA LEU A 294 -3.17 10.42 14.55
C LEU A 294 -3.59 10.35 16.02
N GLY A 295 -3.38 9.20 16.66
CA GLY A 295 -3.59 9.00 18.07
C GLY A 295 -2.32 9.26 18.91
N ASP A 296 -2.38 8.89 20.18
CA ASP A 296 -1.22 8.75 21.05
C ASP A 296 -0.69 7.32 21.06
N ILE A 297 0.38 7.06 21.80
CA ILE A 297 1.00 5.73 21.88
C ILE A 297 0.04 4.71 22.50
N GLU A 298 -0.75 5.11 23.49
CA GLU A 298 -1.72 4.26 24.17
C GLU A 298 -2.83 3.82 23.20
N TYR A 299 -3.36 4.74 22.39
CA TYR A 299 -4.33 4.42 21.33
C TYR A 299 -3.73 3.45 20.30
N ALA A 300 -2.50 3.68 19.85
CA ALA A 300 -1.88 2.84 18.83
C ALA A 300 -1.63 1.41 19.34
N ILE A 301 -1.25 1.24 20.61
CA ILE A 301 -1.10 -0.06 21.27
C ILE A 301 -2.46 -0.75 21.43
N ASP A 302 -3.47 -0.03 21.91
CA ASP A 302 -4.84 -0.55 22.06
C ASP A 302 -5.41 -1.00 20.72
N LEU A 303 -5.28 -0.18 19.66
CA LEU A 303 -5.73 -0.53 18.31
C LEU A 303 -5.05 -1.79 17.79
N THR A 304 -3.74 -1.96 18.01
CA THR A 304 -3.01 -3.17 17.64
C THR A 304 -3.62 -4.42 18.29
N ASN A 305 -3.89 -4.34 19.59
CA ASN A 305 -4.45 -5.46 20.36
C ASN A 305 -5.90 -5.77 19.97
N ARG A 306 -6.70 -4.73 19.74
CA ARG A 306 -8.13 -4.84 19.43
C ARG A 306 -8.38 -5.40 18.02
N VAL A 307 -7.58 -5.02 17.05
CA VAL A 307 -7.71 -5.52 15.67
C VAL A 307 -7.26 -6.97 15.56
N GLY A 308 -6.19 -7.39 16.27
CA GLY A 308 -5.74 -8.78 16.36
C GLY A 308 -5.19 -9.41 15.06
N GLU A 309 -5.33 -8.73 13.92
CA GLU A 309 -4.83 -9.19 12.60
C GLU A 309 -3.61 -8.40 12.12
N ILE A 310 -3.11 -7.49 12.96
CA ILE A 310 -1.99 -6.62 12.68
C ILE A 310 -0.97 -6.70 13.80
N GLU A 311 0.26 -6.37 13.46
CA GLU A 311 1.36 -6.19 14.41
C GLU A 311 1.97 -4.82 14.16
N SER A 312 2.41 -4.12 15.20
CA SER A 312 2.92 -2.76 15.06
C SER A 312 4.30 -2.56 15.67
N PHE A 313 5.06 -1.67 15.04
CA PHE A 313 6.30 -1.09 15.54
C PHE A 313 6.18 0.42 15.49
N ILE A 314 6.30 1.07 16.64
CA ILE A 314 6.03 2.50 16.81
C ILE A 314 7.27 3.17 17.35
N ILE A 315 7.74 4.23 16.69
CA ILE A 315 8.81 5.10 17.16
C ILE A 315 8.17 6.41 17.59
N TYR A 316 8.44 6.84 18.81
CA TYR A 316 7.80 8.01 19.42
C TYR A 316 8.76 8.78 20.33
N VAL A 317 8.37 9.99 20.70
CA VAL A 317 9.07 10.82 21.70
C VAL A 317 8.38 10.61 23.04
N ASP A 318 9.11 10.18 24.04
CA ASP A 318 8.60 9.93 25.39
C ASP A 318 8.44 11.22 26.22
N SER A 319 8.04 11.08 27.48
CA SER A 319 7.85 12.20 28.40
C SER A 319 9.15 12.93 28.79
N ASN A 320 10.31 12.32 28.54
CA ASN A 320 11.63 12.91 28.78
C ASN A 320 12.19 13.60 27.53
N ASN A 321 11.44 13.63 26.43
CA ASN A 321 11.88 14.05 25.10
C ASN A 321 12.94 13.13 24.45
N ASP A 322 13.02 11.89 24.88
CA ASP A 322 13.88 10.88 24.27
C ASP A 322 13.13 10.08 23.23
N ILE A 323 13.85 9.61 22.18
CA ILE A 323 13.28 8.69 21.19
C ILE A 323 13.16 7.31 21.81
N ALA A 324 11.96 6.79 21.87
CA ALA A 324 11.62 5.46 22.35
C ALA A 324 10.91 4.64 21.26
N ASP A 325 10.87 3.35 21.43
CA ASP A 325 10.10 2.46 20.54
C ASP A 325 9.21 1.48 21.31
N TYR A 326 8.15 1.07 20.64
CA TYR A 326 7.27 -0.03 21.05
C TYR A 326 7.21 -1.06 19.92
N SER A 327 7.25 -2.32 20.26
CA SER A 327 7.06 -3.44 19.34
C SER A 327 6.05 -4.43 19.90
N SER A 328 5.02 -4.76 19.13
CA SER A 328 4.17 -5.90 19.49
C SER A 328 4.94 -7.22 19.35
N ASP A 329 4.49 -8.26 20.06
CA ASP A 329 5.18 -9.55 20.12
C ASP A 329 5.34 -10.23 18.75
N GLY A 330 4.32 -10.13 17.90
CA GLY A 330 4.36 -10.69 16.55
C GLY A 330 5.24 -9.88 15.60
N PHE A 331 5.34 -8.56 15.80
CA PHE A 331 6.27 -7.73 15.03
C PHE A 331 7.72 -8.09 15.36
N MET A 332 8.02 -8.21 16.64
CA MET A 332 9.38 -8.52 17.14
C MET A 332 9.93 -9.82 16.56
N LYS A 333 9.08 -10.83 16.32
CA LYS A 333 9.49 -12.12 15.73
C LYS A 333 10.05 -12.00 14.30
N ASN A 334 9.74 -10.91 13.61
CA ASN A 334 10.21 -10.65 12.24
C ASN A 334 11.47 -9.81 12.19
N ILE A 335 11.88 -9.15 13.29
CA ILE A 335 13.09 -8.34 13.36
C ILE A 335 14.32 -9.26 13.29
N ILE A 336 15.25 -8.90 12.42
CA ILE A 336 16.56 -9.53 12.33
C ILE A 336 17.46 -8.79 13.32
N ASN A 337 17.97 -9.46 14.32
CA ASN A 337 19.00 -8.88 15.18
C ASN A 337 20.24 -8.56 14.33
N PRO A 338 20.81 -7.35 14.45
CA PRO A 338 22.03 -6.97 13.75
C PRO A 338 23.23 -7.79 14.22
#